data_9aecabc0584a3624c774f07bb2faa78e
#
_entry.id   9aecabc0584a3624c774f07bb2faa78e
#
_cell.length_a   1.000
_cell.length_b   1.000
_cell.length_c   1.000
_cell.angle_alpha   90.00
_cell.angle_beta   90.00
_cell.angle_gamma   90.00
#
_symmetry.space_group_name_H-M   'P 1'
#
loop_
_entity.id
_entity.type
_entity.pdbx_description
1 polymer ?
#
loop_
_entity_poly.entity_id
_entity_poly.type
_entity_poly.pdbx_seq_one_letter_code
_entity_poly.pdbx_strand_id
1 'polypeptide(L)'
;ISLYSYSSNVFTHYSFDPLPCDSDVYLGDMVVTWGQSWNVRQWRNFKNWYLEHEDKLPVVNNAIPRDISSWTRSWGRYFASFMADKKVSYIYPYRARTTCFSDFGEHNTSSIPFTFVQVPLMHGLPQQYRLAPYENLIHYDSFYERVLDKSIIVAGIPGDMICMDINNMKTVTGGKKYVATNSVLNAKKIA
;
A
#
# COMPACT_ATOMS: atom_id res chain seq x y z
N ILE A 1 6.00 9.59 -4.47
CA ILE A 1 4.65 9.69 -5.01
C ILE A 1 4.45 8.56 -6.00
N SER A 2 3.29 7.89 -5.97
CA SER A 2 2.84 6.97 -7.01
C SER A 2 1.94 7.69 -8.00
N LEU A 3 2.06 7.35 -9.28
CA LEU A 3 1.09 7.72 -10.31
C LEU A 3 0.09 6.60 -10.58
N TYR A 4 0.39 5.39 -10.09
CA TYR A 4 -0.48 4.23 -10.13
C TYR A 4 -1.34 4.20 -8.86
N SER A 5 -2.55 3.68 -8.95
CA SER A 5 -3.41 3.39 -7.80
C SER A 5 -3.94 1.96 -7.93
N TYR A 6 -3.85 1.20 -6.86
CA TYR A 6 -4.36 -0.16 -6.84
C TYR A 6 -5.89 -0.18 -6.83
N SER A 7 -6.49 -1.08 -7.60
CA SER A 7 -7.92 -1.41 -7.56
C SER A 7 -8.18 -2.79 -6.96
N SER A 8 -7.11 -3.53 -6.69
CA SER A 8 -7.17 -4.84 -6.05
C SER A 8 -5.93 -5.06 -5.19
N ASN A 9 -6.09 -5.87 -4.17
CA ASN A 9 -4.97 -6.41 -3.42
C ASN A 9 -4.24 -7.44 -4.29
N VAL A 10 -2.98 -7.20 -4.61
CA VAL A 10 -2.21 -8.05 -5.54
C VAL A 10 -1.92 -9.45 -5.01
N PHE A 11 -2.09 -9.69 -3.72
CA PHE A 11 -1.84 -10.99 -3.08
C PHE A 11 -3.10 -11.85 -3.00
N THR A 12 -4.24 -11.23 -2.73
CA THR A 12 -5.53 -11.92 -2.55
C THR A 12 -6.45 -11.82 -3.75
N HIS A 13 -6.15 -10.93 -4.69
CA HIS A 13 -6.98 -10.56 -5.85
C HIS A 13 -8.37 -10.00 -5.48
N TYR A 14 -8.60 -9.69 -4.20
CA TYR A 14 -9.82 -9.00 -3.80
C TYR A 14 -9.79 -7.52 -4.19
N SER A 15 -10.96 -6.97 -4.46
CA SER A 15 -11.11 -5.55 -4.74
C SER A 15 -10.57 -4.70 -3.59
N PHE A 16 -9.81 -3.68 -3.95
CA PHE A 16 -9.33 -2.65 -3.04
C PHE A 16 -9.89 -1.31 -3.51
N ASP A 17 -10.73 -0.73 -2.68
CA ASP A 17 -11.34 0.58 -2.92
C ASP A 17 -11.03 1.47 -1.71
N PRO A 18 -10.03 2.35 -1.82
CA PRO A 18 -9.66 3.24 -0.73
C PRO A 18 -10.83 4.14 -0.35
N LEU A 19 -11.10 4.29 0.95
CA LEU A 19 -12.18 5.12 1.45
C LEU A 19 -12.01 6.57 0.98
N PRO A 20 -13.06 7.19 0.44
CA PRO A 20 -12.99 8.58 0.04
C PRO A 20 -12.80 9.48 1.28
N CYS A 21 -12.01 10.53 1.10
CA CYS A 21 -11.87 11.61 2.07
C CYS A 21 -11.83 12.95 1.33
N ASP A 22 -11.64 14.06 2.07
CA ASP A 22 -11.53 15.41 1.49
C ASP A 22 -10.20 15.68 0.77
N SER A 23 -9.54 14.62 0.31
CA SER A 23 -8.28 14.67 -0.44
C SER A 23 -8.38 13.84 -1.70
N ASP A 24 -7.64 14.18 -2.73
CA ASP A 24 -7.52 13.39 -3.96
C ASP A 24 -6.41 12.33 -3.88
N VAL A 25 -5.79 12.20 -2.69
CA VAL A 25 -4.70 11.26 -2.42
C VAL A 25 -4.88 10.60 -1.05
N TYR A 26 -4.24 9.43 -0.90
CA TYR A 26 -4.13 8.70 0.34
C TYR A 26 -2.68 8.22 0.56
N LEU A 27 -2.34 7.76 1.76
CA LEU A 27 -1.05 7.15 2.07
C LEU A 27 -1.14 5.63 1.95
N GLY A 28 -0.06 5.01 1.46
CA GLY A 28 0.02 3.56 1.40
C GLY A 28 1.44 3.05 1.53
N ASP A 29 1.61 1.94 2.25
CA ASP A 29 2.88 1.26 2.44
C ASP A 29 3.07 0.12 1.43
N MET A 30 2.11 -0.07 0.52
CA MET A 30 2.24 -0.99 -0.61
C MET A 30 3.35 -0.50 -1.52
N VAL A 31 4.23 -1.42 -1.93
CA VAL A 31 5.28 -1.06 -2.87
C VAL A 31 4.76 -1.12 -4.29
N VAL A 32 4.99 -0.06 -5.07
CA VAL A 32 4.66 0.01 -6.49
C VAL A 32 5.92 0.38 -7.27
N THR A 33 6.12 -0.30 -8.39
CA THR A 33 7.25 -0.03 -9.28
C THR A 33 6.83 0.65 -10.58
N TRP A 34 5.53 0.81 -10.81
CA TRP A 34 4.95 1.40 -11.99
C TRP A 34 4.60 2.88 -11.75
N GLY A 35 5.22 3.77 -12.52
CA GLY A 35 4.89 5.18 -12.47
C GLY A 35 5.17 5.84 -11.11
N GLN A 36 6.43 5.84 -10.69
CA GLN A 36 6.85 6.50 -9.45
C GLN A 36 7.54 7.82 -9.75
N SER A 37 7.42 8.74 -8.82
CA SER A 37 8.15 10.01 -8.81
C SER A 37 8.91 10.17 -7.50
N TRP A 38 10.17 10.53 -7.62
CA TRP A 38 11.10 10.72 -6.51
C TRP A 38 11.80 12.07 -6.66
N ASN A 39 11.99 12.76 -5.57
CA ASN A 39 12.97 13.84 -5.58
C ASN A 39 14.38 13.29 -5.30
N VAL A 40 15.39 14.10 -5.60
CA VAL A 40 16.79 13.69 -5.48
C VAL A 40 17.17 13.29 -4.05
N ARG A 41 16.60 13.91 -3.03
CA ARG A 41 16.85 13.59 -1.63
C ARG A 41 16.26 12.22 -1.25
N GLN A 42 15.04 11.94 -1.66
CA GLN A 42 14.39 10.65 -1.42
C GLN A 42 15.17 9.51 -2.08
N TRP A 43 15.59 9.71 -3.34
CA TRP A 43 16.41 8.74 -4.05
C TRP A 43 17.73 8.48 -3.36
N ARG A 44 18.46 9.53 -2.94
CA ARG A 44 19.73 9.40 -2.21
C ARG A 44 19.56 8.66 -0.89
N ASN A 45 18.51 8.95 -0.14
CA ASN A 45 18.23 8.25 1.11
C ASN A 45 18.01 6.75 0.90
N PHE A 46 17.20 6.38 -0.10
CA PHE A 46 17.02 4.98 -0.44
C PHE A 46 18.31 4.34 -0.95
N LYS A 47 19.03 4.99 -1.86
CA LYS A 47 20.31 4.47 -2.40
C LYS A 47 21.33 4.20 -1.30
N ASN A 48 21.52 5.12 -0.37
CA ASN A 48 22.44 4.93 0.75
C ASN A 48 22.02 3.75 1.63
N TRP A 49 20.73 3.69 1.97
CA TRP A 49 20.20 2.56 2.72
C TRP A 49 20.38 1.24 1.96
N TYR A 50 20.14 1.21 0.66
CA TYR A 50 20.32 0.04 -0.18
C TYR A 50 21.77 -0.46 -0.15
N LEU A 51 22.74 0.42 -0.34
CA LEU A 51 24.18 0.06 -0.32
C LEU A 51 24.64 -0.53 1.03
N GLU A 52 23.98 -0.15 2.12
CA GLU A 52 24.23 -0.72 3.45
C GLU A 52 23.61 -2.12 3.63
N HIS A 53 22.65 -2.50 2.78
CA HIS A 53 21.82 -3.69 2.95
C HIS A 53 21.79 -4.64 1.74
N GLU A 54 22.47 -4.30 0.63
CA GLU A 54 22.39 -5.07 -0.63
C GLU A 54 22.87 -6.52 -0.48
N ASP A 55 23.86 -6.79 0.34
CA ASP A 55 24.38 -8.12 0.65
C ASP A 55 23.62 -8.83 1.78
N LYS A 56 22.70 -8.13 2.42
CA LYS A 56 21.90 -8.66 3.51
C LYS A 56 20.51 -8.95 2.97
N LEU A 57 20.12 -10.21 2.98
CA LEU A 57 18.72 -10.54 2.73
C LEU A 57 17.87 -9.76 3.75
N PRO A 58 16.89 -8.97 3.29
CA PRO A 58 16.00 -8.29 4.21
C PRO A 58 15.43 -9.30 5.20
N VAL A 59 15.59 -9.01 6.48
CA VAL A 59 15.00 -9.82 7.54
C VAL A 59 13.51 -9.89 7.26
N VAL A 60 12.92 -11.09 7.42
CA VAL A 60 11.47 -11.23 7.36
C VAL A 60 10.86 -10.29 8.37
N ASN A 61 10.21 -9.26 7.87
CA ASN A 61 9.57 -8.24 8.68
C ASN A 61 8.06 -8.46 8.61
N ASN A 62 7.41 -8.55 9.75
CA ASN A 62 5.96 -8.72 9.82
C ASN A 62 5.17 -7.52 9.24
N ALA A 63 5.84 -6.41 8.99
CA ALA A 63 5.27 -5.25 8.30
C ALA A 63 5.28 -5.39 6.77
N ILE A 64 5.86 -6.48 6.22
CA ILE A 64 5.98 -6.70 4.78
C ILE A 64 5.35 -8.05 4.43
N PRO A 65 4.47 -8.13 3.41
CA PRO A 65 3.93 -9.38 2.93
C PRO A 65 5.05 -10.38 2.54
N ARG A 66 4.84 -11.67 2.86
CA ARG A 66 5.82 -12.72 2.59
C ARG A 66 6.18 -12.81 1.10
N ASP A 67 5.22 -12.59 0.23
CA ASP A 67 5.43 -12.64 -1.21
C ASP A 67 6.47 -11.60 -1.66
N ILE A 68 6.40 -10.37 -1.13
CA ILE A 68 7.42 -9.35 -1.39
C ILE A 68 8.77 -9.77 -0.82
N SER A 69 8.79 -10.35 0.38
CA SER A 69 10.03 -10.82 1.03
C SER A 69 10.70 -11.95 0.25
N SER A 70 9.94 -12.71 -0.54
CA SER A 70 10.44 -13.82 -1.37
C SER A 70 11.04 -13.38 -2.72
N TRP A 71 10.84 -12.13 -3.15
CA TRP A 71 11.38 -11.64 -4.43
C TRP A 71 12.92 -11.63 -4.41
N THR A 72 13.54 -12.43 -5.25
CA THR A 72 14.99 -12.64 -5.21
C THR A 72 15.80 -11.58 -5.95
N ARG A 73 15.24 -10.99 -7.01
CA ARG A 73 15.95 -10.05 -7.91
C ARG A 73 15.27 -8.68 -8.04
N SER A 74 14.25 -8.42 -7.26
CA SER A 74 13.49 -7.16 -7.36
C SER A 74 14.02 -6.11 -6.39
N TRP A 75 14.42 -4.96 -6.91
CA TRP A 75 14.74 -3.81 -6.06
C TRP A 75 13.53 -3.36 -5.21
N GLY A 76 12.30 -3.66 -5.66
CA GLY A 76 11.06 -3.41 -4.91
C GLY A 76 11.04 -4.09 -3.54
N ARG A 77 11.68 -5.25 -3.39
CA ARG A 77 11.87 -5.90 -2.10
C ARG A 77 12.68 -5.04 -1.12
N TYR A 78 13.82 -4.51 -1.58
CA TYR A 78 14.65 -3.62 -0.78
C TYR A 78 13.91 -2.33 -0.46
N PHE A 79 13.15 -1.83 -1.42
CA PHE A 79 12.38 -0.62 -1.19
C PHE A 79 11.24 -0.81 -0.18
N ALA A 80 10.52 -1.94 -0.21
CA ALA A 80 9.54 -2.29 0.83
C ALA A 80 10.20 -2.36 2.22
N SER A 81 11.39 -2.97 2.31
CA SER A 81 12.16 -3.04 3.55
C SER A 81 12.61 -1.67 4.04
N PHE A 82 13.06 -0.81 3.13
CA PHE A 82 13.39 0.58 3.42
C PHE A 82 12.18 1.36 3.95
N MET A 83 11.03 1.22 3.31
CA MET A 83 9.80 1.88 3.74
C MET A 83 9.42 1.47 5.16
N ALA A 84 9.48 0.18 5.46
CA ALA A 84 9.18 -0.35 6.79
C ALA A 84 10.19 0.13 7.85
N ASP A 85 11.50 0.14 7.53
CA ASP A 85 12.58 0.60 8.43
C ASP A 85 12.49 2.09 8.72
N LYS A 86 12.28 2.91 7.69
CA LYS A 86 12.24 4.37 7.79
C LYS A 86 10.85 4.93 8.07
N LYS A 87 9.83 4.07 8.15
CA LYS A 87 8.41 4.46 8.36
C LYS A 87 7.96 5.53 7.35
N VAL A 88 8.26 5.28 6.09
CA VAL A 88 7.87 6.15 4.98
C VAL A 88 6.82 5.48 4.13
N SER A 89 5.87 6.28 3.62
CA SER A 89 4.75 5.81 2.82
C SER A 89 4.74 6.49 1.46
N TYR A 90 4.14 5.84 0.49
CA TYR A 90 3.77 6.49 -0.76
C TYR A 90 2.57 7.41 -0.56
N ILE A 91 2.52 8.47 -1.36
CA ILE A 91 1.30 9.22 -1.64
C ILE A 91 0.71 8.62 -2.92
N TYR A 92 -0.48 8.04 -2.82
CA TYR A 92 -1.24 7.44 -3.91
C TYR A 92 -2.38 8.35 -4.34
N PRO A 93 -2.62 8.54 -5.65
CA PRO A 93 -3.84 9.18 -6.10
C PRO A 93 -5.02 8.21 -5.96
N TYR A 94 -6.23 8.70 -5.70
CA TYR A 94 -7.44 7.86 -5.77
C TYR A 94 -7.73 7.37 -7.19
N ARG A 95 -7.28 8.11 -8.20
CA ARG A 95 -7.42 7.74 -9.61
C ARG A 95 -6.06 7.66 -10.28
N ALA A 96 -5.75 6.49 -10.81
CA ALA A 96 -4.47 6.22 -11.44
C ALA A 96 -4.18 7.14 -12.63
N ARG A 97 -2.91 7.53 -12.76
CA ARG A 97 -2.34 8.30 -13.88
C ARG A 97 -1.51 7.43 -14.80
N THR A 98 -1.16 6.25 -14.33
CA THR A 98 -0.49 5.19 -15.10
C THR A 98 -1.21 3.89 -14.87
N THR A 99 -1.07 2.96 -15.82
CA THR A 99 -1.55 1.59 -15.68
C THR A 99 -0.46 0.63 -16.11
N CYS A 100 -0.57 -0.64 -15.73
CA CYS A 100 0.27 -1.71 -16.22
C CYS A 100 -0.57 -2.60 -17.13
N PHE A 101 -0.23 -2.70 -18.41
CA PHE A 101 -0.94 -3.58 -19.35
C PHE A 101 -0.60 -5.04 -19.12
N SER A 102 0.54 -5.31 -18.44
CA SER A 102 0.96 -6.67 -18.08
C SER A 102 1.08 -7.60 -19.31
N ASP A 103 1.50 -7.02 -20.42
CA ASP A 103 1.76 -7.77 -21.66
C ASP A 103 2.97 -8.71 -21.48
N PHE A 104 3.20 -9.57 -22.45
CA PHE A 104 4.36 -10.45 -22.48
C PHE A 104 5.67 -9.66 -22.30
N GLY A 105 6.52 -10.10 -21.38
CA GLY A 105 7.79 -9.43 -21.07
C GLY A 105 8.60 -10.14 -19.98
N GLU A 106 9.59 -9.44 -19.43
CA GLU A 106 10.54 -9.96 -18.43
C GLU A 106 9.85 -10.63 -17.22
N HIS A 107 8.77 -10.04 -16.73
CA HIS A 107 8.05 -10.51 -15.54
C HIS A 107 6.75 -11.26 -15.85
N ASN A 108 6.33 -11.26 -17.10
CA ASN A 108 5.16 -12.00 -17.54
C ASN A 108 5.53 -12.82 -18.78
N THR A 109 5.82 -14.10 -18.58
CA THR A 109 6.11 -15.06 -19.64
C THR A 109 4.84 -15.78 -20.14
N SER A 110 3.69 -15.50 -19.51
CA SER A 110 2.39 -16.01 -19.94
C SER A 110 1.83 -15.17 -21.08
N SER A 111 1.14 -15.81 -22.01
CA SER A 111 0.35 -15.12 -23.05
C SER A 111 -0.92 -14.46 -22.48
N ILE A 112 -1.25 -14.70 -21.21
CA ILE A 112 -2.43 -14.15 -20.54
C ILE A 112 -1.99 -12.95 -19.69
N PRO A 113 -2.44 -11.74 -20.01
CA PRO A 113 -2.16 -10.55 -19.20
C PRO A 113 -2.71 -10.69 -17.77
N PHE A 114 -1.97 -10.14 -16.79
CA PHE A 114 -2.49 -10.03 -15.43
C PHE A 114 -3.46 -8.85 -15.33
N THR A 115 -4.72 -9.09 -15.68
CA THR A 115 -5.72 -8.02 -15.78
C THR A 115 -5.99 -7.29 -14.45
N PHE A 116 -5.71 -7.92 -13.32
CA PHE A 116 -5.89 -7.31 -11.99
C PHE A 116 -4.95 -6.13 -11.69
N VAL A 117 -3.88 -5.95 -12.49
CA VAL A 117 -2.99 -4.77 -12.39
C VAL A 117 -3.34 -3.69 -13.41
N GLN A 118 -4.28 -3.97 -14.31
CA GLN A 118 -4.79 -2.98 -15.24
C GLN A 118 -5.84 -2.13 -14.52
N VAL A 119 -5.60 -0.84 -14.44
CA VAL A 119 -6.50 0.07 -13.75
C VAL A 119 -7.01 1.15 -14.70
N PRO A 120 -8.25 1.60 -14.53
CA PRO A 120 -8.77 2.72 -15.31
C PRO A 120 -7.93 3.98 -15.07
N LEU A 121 -7.55 4.62 -16.17
CA LEU A 121 -6.84 5.90 -16.09
C LEU A 121 -7.81 7.05 -15.90
N MET A 122 -7.37 8.04 -15.16
CA MET A 122 -8.07 9.30 -15.09
C MET A 122 -7.98 10.03 -16.44
N HIS A 123 -9.11 10.37 -17.01
CA HIS A 123 -9.18 11.20 -18.20
C HIS A 123 -9.09 12.69 -17.83
N GLY A 124 -8.24 13.41 -18.55
CA GLY A 124 -8.02 14.84 -18.35
C GLY A 124 -7.26 15.18 -17.05
N LEU A 125 -7.04 16.45 -16.84
CA LEU A 125 -6.48 16.98 -15.62
C LEU A 125 -7.61 17.60 -14.79
N PRO A 126 -7.65 17.38 -13.47
CA PRO A 126 -8.57 18.13 -12.64
C PRO A 126 -8.20 19.61 -12.67
N GLN A 127 -9.20 20.46 -12.61
CA GLN A 127 -8.98 21.91 -12.54
C GLN A 127 -8.24 22.29 -11.25
N GLN A 128 -8.45 21.54 -10.19
CA GLN A 128 -7.82 21.72 -8.90
C GLN A 128 -7.66 20.37 -8.19
N TYR A 129 -6.49 20.15 -7.58
CA TYR A 129 -6.24 19.03 -6.67
C TYR A 129 -6.60 19.45 -5.24
N ARG A 130 -7.31 18.57 -4.54
CA ARG A 130 -7.57 18.69 -3.11
C ARG A 130 -6.53 17.88 -2.36
N LEU A 131 -5.70 18.57 -1.62
CA LEU A 131 -4.66 17.94 -0.80
C LEU A 131 -4.94 18.29 0.66
N ALA A 132 -5.42 17.33 1.41
CA ALA A 132 -5.53 17.47 2.85
C ALA A 132 -4.15 17.52 3.51
N PRO A 133 -4.00 18.09 4.72
CA PRO A 133 -2.82 17.97 5.54
C PRO A 133 -2.41 16.49 5.69
N TYR A 134 -1.11 16.23 5.78
CA TYR A 134 -0.56 14.87 5.80
C TYR A 134 -1.18 14.00 6.91
N GLU A 135 -1.38 14.57 8.07
CA GLU A 135 -1.96 13.93 9.25
C GLU A 135 -3.45 13.53 9.09
N ASN A 136 -4.12 14.13 8.11
CA ASN A 136 -5.54 13.86 7.80
C ASN A 136 -5.71 12.88 6.64
N LEU A 137 -4.61 12.46 5.99
CA LEU A 137 -4.69 11.49 4.92
C LEU A 137 -5.01 10.09 5.46
N ILE A 138 -5.91 9.38 4.80
CA ILE A 138 -6.16 7.98 5.11
C ILE A 138 -4.91 7.18 4.76
N HIS A 139 -4.46 6.32 5.68
CA HIS A 139 -3.27 5.50 5.53
C HIS A 139 -3.63 4.02 5.45
N TYR A 140 -3.05 3.32 4.48
CA TYR A 140 -3.12 1.86 4.33
C TYR A 140 -1.74 1.26 4.46
N ASP A 141 -1.64 0.15 5.18
CA ASP A 141 -0.38 -0.58 5.34
C ASP A 141 -0.04 -1.44 4.11
N SER A 142 1.07 -2.14 4.16
CA SER A 142 1.54 -3.01 3.08
C SER A 142 0.62 -4.20 2.77
N PHE A 143 -0.35 -4.48 3.64
CA PHE A 143 -1.38 -5.50 3.48
C PHE A 143 -2.71 -4.95 2.97
N TYR A 144 -2.75 -3.68 2.57
CA TYR A 144 -3.96 -2.97 2.14
C TYR A 144 -4.99 -2.75 3.26
N GLU A 145 -4.56 -2.87 4.51
CA GLU A 145 -5.42 -2.61 5.67
C GLU A 145 -5.30 -1.14 6.11
N ARG A 146 -6.43 -0.54 6.46
CA ARG A 146 -6.42 0.82 6.99
C ARG A 146 -5.66 0.86 8.32
N VAL A 147 -4.67 1.72 8.39
CA VAL A 147 -3.97 2.05 9.64
C VAL A 147 -4.88 2.99 10.43
N LEU A 148 -5.40 2.50 11.54
CA LEU A 148 -6.20 3.30 12.45
C LEU A 148 -5.30 3.94 13.50
N ASP A 149 -5.51 5.23 13.75
CA ASP A 149 -4.92 5.86 14.92
C ASP A 149 -5.46 5.16 16.18
N LYS A 150 -4.58 4.87 17.13
CA LYS A 150 -4.94 4.25 18.42
C LYS A 150 -5.92 5.09 19.23
N SER A 151 -6.02 6.39 18.90
CA SER A 151 -7.01 7.31 19.50
C SER A 151 -8.41 7.15 18.93
N ILE A 152 -8.58 6.48 17.78
CA ILE A 152 -9.91 6.23 17.23
C ILE A 152 -10.58 5.16 18.06
N ILE A 153 -11.42 5.61 18.97
CA ILE A 153 -12.35 4.74 19.70
C ILE A 153 -13.43 4.34 18.70
N VAL A 154 -13.32 3.15 18.18
CA VAL A 154 -14.42 2.52 17.46
C VAL A 154 -15.54 2.26 18.47
N ALA A 155 -16.73 2.81 18.24
CA ALA A 155 -17.83 2.78 19.20
C ALA A 155 -18.02 1.37 19.81
N GLY A 156 -17.79 1.24 21.11
CA GLY A 156 -17.91 -0.01 21.85
C GLY A 156 -16.70 -0.97 21.76
N ILE A 157 -15.60 -0.58 21.13
CA ILE A 157 -14.39 -1.41 21.04
C ILE A 157 -13.26 -0.71 21.81
N PRO A 158 -12.59 -1.40 22.75
CA PRO A 158 -11.46 -0.82 23.47
C PRO A 158 -10.36 -0.34 22.54
N GLY A 159 -9.69 0.80 22.88
CA GLY A 159 -8.67 1.43 22.03
C GLY A 159 -7.39 0.61 21.78
N ASP A 160 -7.25 -0.57 22.40
CA ASP A 160 -6.20 -1.56 22.14
C ASP A 160 -6.57 -2.60 21.08
N MET A 161 -7.80 -2.52 20.54
CA MET A 161 -8.28 -3.41 19.47
C MET A 161 -8.04 -2.77 18.11
N ILE A 162 -7.56 -3.59 17.18
CA ILE A 162 -7.33 -3.20 15.78
C ILE A 162 -8.43 -3.82 14.93
N CYS A 163 -9.09 -3.02 14.11
CA CYS A 163 -9.98 -3.54 13.07
C CYS A 163 -9.15 -4.13 11.95
N MET A 164 -9.42 -5.38 11.61
CA MET A 164 -8.77 -6.07 10.50
C MET A 164 -9.82 -6.58 9.52
N ASP A 165 -9.52 -6.51 8.25
CA ASP A 165 -10.20 -7.31 7.25
C ASP A 165 -9.59 -8.71 7.26
N ILE A 166 -10.38 -9.72 7.64
CA ILE A 166 -9.94 -11.11 7.73
C ILE A 166 -9.53 -11.71 6.38
N ASN A 167 -9.85 -11.07 5.28
CA ASN A 167 -9.51 -11.51 3.94
C ASN A 167 -8.08 -11.13 3.53
N ASN A 168 -7.40 -10.27 4.28
CA ASN A 168 -6.09 -9.73 3.90
C ASN A 168 -4.88 -10.58 4.30
N MET A 169 -5.06 -11.81 4.74
CA MET A 169 -4.00 -12.77 5.03
C MET A 169 -2.89 -12.28 5.99
N LYS A 170 -3.13 -11.22 6.73
CA LYS A 170 -2.18 -10.71 7.71
C LYS A 170 -2.05 -11.70 8.86
N THR A 171 -0.84 -12.20 9.07
CA THR A 171 -0.57 -13.07 10.22
C THR A 171 -0.56 -12.24 11.49
N VAL A 172 -1.56 -12.44 12.32
CA VAL A 172 -1.64 -11.82 13.63
C VAL A 172 -0.69 -12.52 14.58
N THR A 173 0.33 -11.84 15.04
CA THR A 173 1.24 -12.34 16.06
C THR A 173 1.09 -11.54 17.35
N GLY A 174 0.90 -12.25 18.46
CA GLY A 174 1.13 -11.72 19.79
C GLY A 174 0.01 -10.93 20.46
N GLY A 175 -0.97 -11.62 21.04
CA GLY A 175 -1.78 -11.10 22.16
C GLY A 175 -2.69 -9.89 21.92
N LYS A 176 -2.70 -9.32 20.73
CA LYS A 176 -3.60 -8.21 20.36
C LYS A 176 -4.99 -8.75 20.07
N LYS A 177 -5.99 -8.07 20.57
CA LYS A 177 -7.38 -8.35 20.23
C LYS A 177 -7.72 -7.62 18.91
N TYR A 178 -8.41 -8.29 18.01
CA TYR A 178 -8.81 -7.77 16.72
C TYR A 178 -10.31 -7.88 16.55
N VAL A 179 -10.89 -6.88 15.91
CA VAL A 179 -12.26 -6.98 15.41
C VAL A 179 -12.19 -7.25 13.93
N ALA A 180 -12.65 -8.43 13.53
CA ALA A 180 -12.80 -8.74 12.13
C ALA A 180 -14.03 -8.04 11.56
N THR A 181 -13.87 -7.32 10.45
CA THR A 181 -14.97 -6.79 9.67
C THR A 181 -14.86 -7.27 8.23
N ASN A 182 -15.97 -7.71 7.68
CA ASN A 182 -16.04 -8.26 6.33
C ASN A 182 -16.60 -7.24 5.31
N SER A 183 -16.75 -5.98 5.67
CA SER A 183 -17.30 -5.00 4.74
C SER A 183 -16.81 -3.58 4.99
N VAL A 184 -16.54 -2.90 3.87
CA VAL A 184 -16.25 -1.46 3.81
C VAL A 184 -17.37 -0.61 4.42
N LEU A 185 -18.63 -1.09 4.35
CA LEU A 185 -19.79 -0.42 4.95
C LEU A 185 -19.72 -0.41 6.48
N ASN A 186 -19.17 -1.44 7.09
CA ASN A 186 -19.00 -1.48 8.53
C ASN A 186 -17.84 -0.57 8.97
N ALA A 187 -16.78 -0.44 8.15
CA ALA A 187 -15.71 0.52 8.42
C ALA A 187 -16.21 1.98 8.44
N LYS A 188 -17.22 2.33 7.62
CA LYS A 188 -17.86 3.67 7.65
C LYS A 188 -18.71 3.94 8.89
N LYS A 189 -19.23 2.89 9.56
CA LYS A 189 -19.96 3.04 10.83
C LYS A 189 -19.03 3.10 12.04
N ILE A 190 -17.78 2.82 11.82
CA ILE A 190 -16.74 2.71 12.82
C ILE A 190 -15.82 3.97 12.82
N ALA A 191 -15.96 4.84 11.80
CA ALA A 191 -15.21 6.09 11.66
C ALA A 191 -15.93 7.29 12.26
#